data_8b0b4990819e3bf66321c9273484e295
#
_entry.id   8b0b4990819e3bf66321c9273484e295
#
_cell.length_a   1.000
_cell.length_b   1.000
_cell.length_c   1.000
_cell.angle_alpha   90.00
_cell.angle_beta   90.00
_cell.angle_gamma   90.00
#
_symmetry.space_group_name_H-M   'P 1'
#
loop_
_entity.id
_entity.type
_entity.pdbx_description
1 polymer ?
#
loop_
_entity_poly.entity_id
_entity_poly.type
_entity_poly.pdbx_seq_one_letter_code
_entity_poly.pdbx_strand_id
1 'polypeptide(L)'
;MLAVLSLDETFSGEWAGESTVRALQVRREDGSATMVSLQRFRGTLGGRRGSFVLEGREVIHDKVISATWSVVAGSGTEELARLRGEGGFEGEFGTGSTGMLEYWFEG
;
A
#
# COMPACT_ATOMS: atom_id res chain seq x y z
N MET A 1 -8.36 -21.16 0.05
CA MET A 1 -6.99 -21.28 0.59
C MET A 1 -6.55 -19.96 1.21
N LEU A 2 -5.92 -20.03 2.35
CA LEU A 2 -5.36 -18.87 3.05
C LEU A 2 -3.84 -18.85 2.86
N ALA A 3 -3.29 -17.70 2.50
CA ALA A 3 -1.86 -17.53 2.34
C ALA A 3 -1.37 -16.30 3.09
N VAL A 4 -0.14 -16.37 3.58
CA VAL A 4 0.56 -15.23 4.20
C VAL A 4 1.65 -14.79 3.23
N LEU A 5 1.67 -13.50 2.89
CA LEU A 5 2.63 -12.94 1.96
C LEU A 5 3.51 -11.90 2.65
N SER A 6 4.76 -11.86 2.23
CA SER A 6 5.73 -10.88 2.69
C SER A 6 6.50 -10.36 1.47
N LEU A 7 6.44 -9.06 1.24
CA LEU A 7 7.04 -8.42 0.08
C LEU A 7 7.84 -7.20 0.48
N ASP A 8 8.92 -6.95 -0.25
CA ASP A 8 9.67 -5.71 -0.15
C ASP A 8 9.48 -4.95 -1.46
N GLU A 9 9.24 -3.65 -1.36
CA GLU A 9 8.99 -2.81 -2.51
C GLU A 9 9.85 -1.55 -2.46
N THR A 10 10.20 -1.04 -3.65
CA THR A 10 10.94 0.21 -3.80
C THR A 10 10.10 1.18 -4.62
N PHE A 11 10.02 2.42 -4.15
CA PHE A 11 9.28 3.49 -4.80
C PHE A 11 10.23 4.58 -5.27
N SER A 12 9.82 5.31 -6.30
CA SER A 12 10.58 6.46 -6.81
C SER A 12 9.63 7.61 -7.14
N GLY A 13 10.18 8.82 -7.28
CA GLY A 13 9.40 10.02 -7.55
C GLY A 13 9.10 10.80 -6.28
N GLU A 14 7.95 11.46 -6.21
CA GLU A 14 7.54 12.25 -5.05
C GLU A 14 7.38 11.39 -3.79
N TRP A 15 7.03 10.14 -3.99
CA TRP A 15 6.92 9.13 -2.95
C TRP A 15 8.04 8.12 -3.18
N ALA A 16 9.18 8.34 -2.55
CA ALA A 16 10.40 7.57 -2.79
C ALA A 16 10.92 6.89 -1.53
N GLY A 17 11.30 5.63 -1.66
CA GLY A 17 11.85 4.86 -0.56
C GLY A 17 11.56 3.39 -0.68
N GLU A 18 11.54 2.73 0.45
CA GLU A 18 11.35 1.27 0.54
C GLU A 18 10.19 0.93 1.45
N SER A 19 9.55 -0.19 1.17
CA SER A 19 8.50 -0.68 2.05
C SER A 19 8.56 -2.18 2.20
N THR A 20 8.00 -2.64 3.31
CA THR A 20 7.79 -4.05 3.60
C THR A 20 6.30 -4.28 3.78
N VAL A 21 5.77 -5.27 3.08
CA VAL A 21 4.35 -5.63 3.13
C VAL A 21 4.18 -6.97 3.82
N ARG A 22 3.18 -7.04 4.70
CA ARG A 22 2.68 -8.30 5.26
C ARG A 22 1.20 -8.39 4.91
N ALA A 23 0.79 -9.52 4.37
CA ALA A 23 -0.56 -9.68 3.88
C ALA A 23 -1.12 -11.07 4.14
N LEU A 24 -2.43 -11.13 4.30
CA LEU A 24 -3.18 -12.38 4.31
C LEU A 24 -4.07 -12.41 3.07
N GLN A 25 -4.02 -13.50 2.34
CA GLN A 25 -4.77 -13.67 1.11
C GLN A 25 -5.70 -14.86 1.20
N VAL A 26 -6.94 -14.67 0.77
CA VAL A 26 -7.92 -15.75 0.60
C VAL A 26 -8.13 -15.94 -0.90
N ARG A 27 -7.86 -17.14 -1.39
CA ARG A 27 -8.10 -17.52 -2.78
C ARG A 27 -9.36 -18.36 -2.89
N ARG A 28 -10.16 -18.11 -3.90
CA ARG A 28 -11.41 -18.82 -4.17
C ARG A 28 -11.25 -19.75 -5.36
N GLU A 29 -12.15 -20.73 -5.46
CA GLU A 29 -12.10 -21.72 -6.54
C GLU A 29 -12.27 -21.10 -7.93
N ASP A 30 -12.94 -19.96 -8.04
CA ASP A 30 -13.13 -19.27 -9.32
C ASP A 30 -11.89 -18.49 -9.77
N GLY A 31 -10.79 -18.55 -9.01
CA GLY A 31 -9.57 -17.83 -9.32
C GLY A 31 -9.50 -16.42 -8.77
N SER A 32 -10.58 -15.93 -8.14
CA SER A 32 -10.54 -14.64 -7.49
C SER A 32 -9.87 -14.72 -6.11
N ALA A 33 -9.39 -13.59 -5.62
CA ALA A 33 -8.75 -13.51 -4.32
C ALA A 33 -9.02 -12.19 -3.65
N THR A 34 -9.00 -12.20 -2.32
CA THR A 34 -9.05 -11.00 -1.49
C THR A 34 -7.84 -11.00 -0.57
N MET A 35 -7.20 -9.85 -0.44
CA MET A 35 -6.03 -9.70 0.40
C MET A 35 -6.19 -8.50 1.31
N VAL A 36 -5.75 -8.62 2.57
CA VAL A 36 -5.62 -7.49 3.48
C VAL A 36 -4.16 -7.37 3.85
N SER A 37 -3.66 -6.15 3.93
CA SER A 37 -2.22 -5.92 4.10
C SER A 37 -1.92 -4.76 5.03
N LEU A 38 -0.74 -4.83 5.64
CA LEU A 38 -0.09 -3.71 6.28
C LEU A 38 1.24 -3.52 5.59
N GLN A 39 1.52 -2.28 5.19
CA GLN A 39 2.73 -1.92 4.46
C GLN A 39 3.44 -0.81 5.22
N ARG A 40 4.65 -1.08 5.67
CA ARG A 40 5.48 -0.07 6.33
C ARG A 40 6.39 0.55 5.29
N PHE A 41 6.22 1.84 5.10
CA PHE A 41 7.04 2.64 4.19
C PHE A 41 8.05 3.47 4.98
N ARG A 42 9.27 3.58 4.46
CA ARG A 42 10.30 4.46 4.97
C ARG A 42 10.99 5.17 3.82
N GLY A 43 11.05 6.49 3.89
CA GLY A 43 11.66 7.28 2.83
C GLY A 43 11.19 8.72 2.85
N THR A 44 10.91 9.26 1.67
CA THR A 44 10.42 10.63 1.51
C THR A 44 9.06 10.64 0.82
N LEU A 45 8.23 11.57 1.26
CA LEU A 45 6.94 11.84 0.65
C LEU A 45 6.81 13.35 0.51
N GLY A 46 6.77 13.82 -0.73
CA GLY A 46 6.69 15.26 -0.99
C GLY A 46 7.86 16.04 -0.39
N GLY A 47 9.05 15.45 -0.36
CA GLY A 47 10.25 16.07 0.22
C GLY A 47 10.39 15.94 1.73
N ARG A 48 9.41 15.36 2.42
CA ARG A 48 9.47 15.13 3.87
C ARG A 48 9.93 13.71 4.17
N ARG A 49 10.85 13.57 5.09
CA ARG A 49 11.43 12.29 5.43
C ARG A 49 10.79 11.68 6.67
N GLY A 50 10.57 10.37 6.61
CA GLY A 50 10.04 9.63 7.74
C GLY A 50 9.54 8.26 7.33
N SER A 51 8.66 7.71 8.16
CA SER A 51 8.01 6.43 7.89
C SER A 51 6.54 6.51 8.23
N PHE A 52 5.76 5.61 7.66
CA PHE A 52 4.35 5.47 7.99
C PHE A 52 3.86 4.08 7.57
N VAL A 53 2.66 3.74 8.00
CA VAL A 53 2.06 2.45 7.67
C VAL A 53 0.81 2.68 6.83
N LEU A 54 0.70 1.92 5.74
CA LEU A 54 -0.50 1.83 4.94
C LEU A 54 -1.25 0.55 5.31
N GLU A 55 -2.55 0.68 5.48
CA GLU A 55 -3.46 -0.43 5.62
C GLU A 55 -4.17 -0.60 4.29
N GLY A 56 -4.11 -1.79 3.72
CA GLY A 56 -4.59 -2.02 2.37
C GLY A 56 -5.55 -3.17 2.25
N ARG A 57 -6.38 -3.11 1.22
CA ARG A 57 -7.26 -4.18 0.82
C ARG A 57 -7.19 -4.32 -0.69
N GLU A 58 -6.92 -5.52 -1.16
CA GLU A 58 -6.80 -5.82 -2.57
C GLU A 58 -7.80 -6.90 -2.97
N VAL A 59 -8.37 -6.76 -4.17
CA VAL A 59 -9.23 -7.77 -4.77
C VAL A 59 -8.67 -8.09 -6.15
N ILE A 60 -8.56 -9.37 -6.44
CA ILE A 60 -8.07 -9.87 -7.72
C ILE A 60 -9.20 -10.62 -8.39
N HIS A 61 -9.52 -10.23 -9.62
CA HIS A 61 -10.57 -10.87 -10.42
C HIS A 61 -10.25 -10.70 -11.90
N ASP A 62 -10.29 -11.79 -12.67
CA ASP A 62 -10.00 -11.79 -14.11
C ASP A 62 -8.69 -11.09 -14.47
N LYS A 63 -7.61 -11.40 -13.74
CA LYS A 63 -6.28 -10.83 -13.91
C LYS A 63 -6.17 -9.34 -13.59
N VAL A 64 -7.23 -8.73 -13.08
CA VAL A 64 -7.22 -7.34 -12.64
C VAL A 64 -7.08 -7.30 -11.12
N ILE A 65 -6.17 -6.46 -10.65
CA ILE A 65 -5.97 -6.19 -9.24
C ILE A 65 -6.50 -4.80 -8.95
N SER A 66 -7.42 -4.71 -7.99
CA SER A 66 -7.89 -3.42 -7.46
C SER A 66 -7.49 -3.33 -6.01
N ALA A 67 -6.85 -2.25 -5.63
CA ALA A 67 -6.39 -2.02 -4.27
C ALA A 67 -6.83 -0.67 -3.76
N THR A 68 -7.18 -0.64 -2.47
CA THR A 68 -7.39 0.61 -1.73
C THR A 68 -6.50 0.57 -0.50
N TRP A 69 -5.96 1.72 -0.13
CA TRP A 69 -5.15 1.83 1.07
C TRP A 69 -5.40 3.14 1.79
N SER A 70 -5.07 3.16 3.08
CA SER A 70 -5.13 4.37 3.89
C SER A 70 -3.95 4.39 4.86
N VAL A 71 -3.50 5.59 5.20
CA VAL A 71 -2.46 5.76 6.20
C VAL A 71 -3.06 5.48 7.58
N VAL A 72 -2.42 4.58 8.33
CA VAL A 72 -2.86 4.27 9.69
C VAL A 72 -2.61 5.49 10.58
N ALA A 73 -3.65 5.98 11.23
CA ALA A 73 -3.54 7.14 12.10
C ALA A 73 -2.50 6.92 13.19
N GLY A 74 -1.62 7.89 13.40
CA GLY A 74 -0.57 7.81 14.39
C GLY A 74 0.66 7.01 13.98
N SER A 75 0.71 6.49 12.75
CA SER A 75 1.86 5.70 12.30
C SER A 75 3.00 6.53 11.73
N GLY A 76 2.77 7.79 11.40
CA GLY A 76 3.79 8.67 10.83
C GLY A 76 4.89 9.03 11.83
N THR A 77 6.12 9.10 11.36
CA THR A 77 7.28 9.47 12.19
C THR A 77 8.06 10.62 11.55
N GLU A 78 8.88 11.27 12.36
CA GLU A 78 9.75 12.37 11.90
C GLU A 78 8.95 13.46 11.20
N GLU A 79 9.31 13.84 9.98
CA GLU A 79 8.59 14.87 9.23
C GLU A 79 7.23 14.39 8.69
N LEU A 80 6.94 13.10 8.81
CA LEU A 80 5.66 12.51 8.43
C LEU A 80 4.73 12.26 9.62
N ALA A 81 5.08 12.81 10.78
CA ALA A 81 4.18 12.81 11.94
C ALA A 81 2.87 13.50 11.56
N ARG A 82 1.74 12.96 12.04
CA ARG A 82 0.38 13.45 11.73
C ARG A 82 -0.08 13.26 10.29
N LEU A 83 0.66 12.46 9.51
CA LEU A 83 0.27 12.13 8.15
C LEU A 83 -1.05 11.37 8.16
N ARG A 84 -1.95 11.77 7.26
CA ARG A 84 -3.17 11.05 6.92
C ARG A 84 -3.21 10.92 5.41
N GLY A 85 -3.90 9.91 4.93
CA GLY A 85 -4.02 9.75 3.50
C GLY A 85 -4.82 8.53 3.11
N GLU A 86 -5.24 8.51 1.86
CA GLU A 86 -5.95 7.39 1.27
C GLU A 86 -5.67 7.35 -0.22
N GLY A 87 -5.79 6.19 -0.80
CA GLY A 87 -5.55 6.01 -2.23
C GLY A 87 -5.73 4.58 -2.65
N GLY A 88 -5.06 4.20 -3.70
CA GLY A 88 -5.15 2.86 -4.23
C GLY A 88 -4.52 2.73 -5.60
N PHE A 89 -4.76 1.60 -6.24
CA PHE A 89 -4.37 1.38 -7.62
C PHE A 89 -5.27 0.32 -8.26
N GLU A 90 -5.24 0.29 -9.57
CA GLU A 90 -5.85 -0.76 -10.36
C GLU A 90 -4.90 -1.12 -11.49
N GLY A 91 -4.74 -2.39 -11.78
CA GLY A 91 -3.82 -2.84 -12.81
C GLY A 91 -4.04 -4.28 -13.19
N GLU A 92 -3.40 -4.71 -14.27
CA GLU A 92 -3.40 -6.10 -14.70
C GLU A 92 -2.08 -6.78 -14.32
N PHE A 93 -2.15 -8.08 -14.07
CA PHE A 93 -0.94 -8.87 -13.86
C PHE A 93 -0.01 -8.80 -15.07
N GLY A 94 1.26 -8.53 -14.83
CA GLY A 94 2.28 -8.53 -15.86
C GLY A 94 2.44 -7.24 -16.65
N THR A 95 1.56 -6.24 -16.44
CA THR A 95 1.63 -4.96 -17.14
C THR A 95 2.04 -3.79 -16.24
N GLY A 96 2.22 -4.06 -14.95
CA GLY A 96 2.51 -3.01 -13.98
C GLY A 96 1.27 -2.21 -13.59
N SER A 97 1.43 -1.35 -12.63
CA SER A 97 0.34 -0.50 -12.15
C SER A 97 0.89 0.81 -11.63
N THR A 98 0.04 1.83 -11.62
CA THR A 98 0.36 3.12 -11.02
C THR A 98 -0.48 3.29 -9.76
N GLY A 99 0.20 3.45 -8.64
CA GLY A 99 -0.46 3.71 -7.37
C GLY A 99 -0.63 5.20 -7.12
N MET A 100 -1.63 5.55 -6.35
CA MET A 100 -1.94 6.92 -6.00
C MET A 100 -2.17 7.03 -4.50
N LEU A 101 -1.72 8.14 -3.92
CA LEU A 101 -1.96 8.49 -2.52
C LEU A 101 -2.30 9.97 -2.43
N GLU A 102 -3.50 10.27 -1.94
CA GLU A 102 -3.86 11.63 -1.55
C GLU A 102 -3.59 11.75 -0.06
N TYR A 103 -2.79 12.73 0.33
CA TYR A 103 -2.38 12.84 1.71
C TYR A 103 -2.45 14.27 2.23
N TRP A 104 -2.54 14.37 3.56
CA TRP A 104 -2.56 15.64 4.26
C TRP A 104 -1.99 15.45 5.67
N PHE A 105 -1.76 16.52 6.37
CA PHE A 105 -1.27 16.49 7.74
C PHE A 105 -2.31 17.09 8.67
N GLU A 106 -2.57 16.41 9.76
CA GLU A 106 -3.49 16.94 10.78
C GLU A 106 -2.86 18.15 11.46
N GLY A 107 -3.67 19.18 11.65
CA GLY A 107 -3.22 20.42 12.24
C GLY A 107 -3.00 20.39 13.74
#